data_773aa99e8a06e8a68efcc203e2365233
#
_entry.id   773aa99e8a06e8a68efcc203e2365233
#
_cell.length_a   1.000
_cell.length_b   1.000
_cell.length_c   1.000
_cell.angle_alpha   90.00
_cell.angle_beta   90.00
_cell.angle_gamma   90.00
#
_symmetry.space_group_name_H-M   'P 1'
#
loop_
_entity.id
_entity.type
_entity.pdbx_description
1 polymer ?
#
loop_
_entity_poly.entity_id
_entity_poly.type
_entity_poly.pdbx_seq_one_letter_code
_entity_poly.pdbx_strand_id
1 'polypeptide(L)'
;KVVIVAVPADQSPLLRIQGAKRATSIAEHFRDEGKKVLLILDSLTRVAHAQRELGLAVGEQPTSRGYPPSVISLIPALIERTGVGVKSTGSITSIYTILADGDDTVSDPIVDNARAILDGHIILSRKLAQQGIYPAIDVGNSISRIMIDLITPEQAENAQKLRKLISVYQENQDLLLMGGY
;
A
#
# COMPACT_ATOMS: atom_id res chain seq x y z
N LYS A 1 12.57 -0.83 -20.27
CA LYS A 1 13.83 -0.51 -19.53
C LYS A 1 13.48 -0.57 -18.04
N VAL A 2 14.44 -1.03 -17.22
CA VAL A 2 14.30 -1.09 -15.76
C VAL A 2 15.37 -0.19 -15.16
N VAL A 3 14.97 0.57 -14.13
CA VAL A 3 15.88 1.35 -13.28
C VAL A 3 15.72 0.81 -11.85
N ILE A 4 16.83 0.51 -11.20
CA ILE A 4 16.85 -0.01 -9.83
C ILE A 4 17.55 1.01 -8.94
N VAL A 5 16.87 1.43 -7.88
CA VAL A 5 17.42 2.24 -6.79
C VAL A 5 17.45 1.36 -5.55
N ALA A 6 18.63 0.86 -5.19
CA ALA A 6 18.79 -0.03 -4.05
C ALA A 6 19.48 0.71 -2.90
N VAL A 7 18.82 0.69 -1.73
CA VAL A 7 19.38 1.19 -0.47
C VAL A 7 19.17 0.10 0.58
N PRO A 8 20.21 -0.68 0.91
CA PRO A 8 20.13 -1.75 1.90
C PRO A 8 19.71 -1.26 3.28
N ALA A 9 19.18 -2.16 4.11
CA ALA A 9 18.65 -1.82 5.42
C ALA A 9 19.70 -1.36 6.44
N ASP A 10 20.98 -1.70 6.22
CA ASP A 10 22.13 -1.29 7.02
C ASP A 10 22.61 0.14 6.73
N GLN A 11 22.09 0.76 5.68
CA GLN A 11 22.39 2.15 5.36
C GLN A 11 21.68 3.12 6.30
N SER A 12 22.26 4.34 6.42
CA SER A 12 21.71 5.36 7.30
C SER A 12 20.25 5.70 6.98
N PRO A 13 19.46 6.12 7.98
CA PRO A 13 18.06 6.52 7.78
C PRO A 13 17.91 7.58 6.68
N LEU A 14 18.83 8.54 6.63
CA LEU A 14 18.83 9.60 5.63
C LEU A 14 18.93 9.03 4.20
N LEU A 15 19.85 8.08 3.98
CA LEU A 15 20.04 7.45 2.67
C LEU A 15 18.81 6.63 2.25
N ARG A 16 18.15 5.93 3.19
CA ARG A 16 16.91 5.17 2.91
C ARG A 16 15.79 6.11 2.45
N ILE A 17 15.60 7.26 3.06
CA ILE A 17 14.61 8.27 2.66
C ILE A 17 15.00 8.90 1.32
N GLN A 18 16.26 9.26 1.14
CA GLN A 18 16.75 9.84 -0.12
C GLN A 18 16.60 8.86 -1.29
N GLY A 19 16.81 7.56 -1.05
CA GLY A 19 16.58 6.50 -2.04
C GLY A 19 15.14 6.48 -2.55
N ALA A 20 14.17 6.50 -1.64
CA ALA A 20 12.75 6.56 -2.00
C ALA A 20 12.40 7.84 -2.80
N LYS A 21 12.86 9.01 -2.32
CA LYS A 21 12.65 10.28 -3.01
C LYS A 21 13.30 10.30 -4.40
N ARG A 22 14.50 9.74 -4.55
CA ARG A 22 15.21 9.66 -5.83
C ARG A 22 14.50 8.72 -6.80
N ALA A 23 14.04 7.55 -6.36
CA ALA A 23 13.26 6.63 -7.19
C ALA A 23 11.99 7.30 -7.72
N THR A 24 11.28 8.04 -6.86
CA THR A 24 10.09 8.81 -7.24
C THR A 24 10.45 9.92 -8.26
N SER A 25 11.54 10.67 -8.05
CA SER A 25 11.98 11.71 -8.99
C SER A 25 12.38 11.16 -10.36
N ILE A 26 12.98 9.97 -10.42
CA ILE A 26 13.27 9.29 -11.69
C ILE A 26 11.96 8.89 -12.39
N ALA A 27 10.97 8.41 -11.65
CA ALA A 27 9.66 8.09 -12.20
C ALA A 27 8.95 9.35 -12.74
N GLU A 28 9.02 10.48 -12.02
CA GLU A 28 8.49 11.77 -12.46
C GLU A 28 9.16 12.24 -13.77
N HIS A 29 10.46 12.13 -13.88
CA HIS A 29 11.19 12.50 -15.10
C HIS A 29 10.66 11.72 -16.32
N PHE A 30 10.49 10.41 -16.20
CA PHE A 30 9.95 9.63 -17.31
C PHE A 30 8.47 9.92 -17.59
N ARG A 31 7.67 10.17 -16.57
CA ARG A 31 6.29 10.63 -16.73
C ARG A 31 6.24 11.94 -17.53
N ASP A 32 7.08 12.89 -17.18
CA ASP A 32 7.12 14.21 -17.81
C ASP A 32 7.60 14.14 -19.27
N GLU A 33 8.36 13.09 -19.63
CA GLU A 33 8.66 12.73 -21.03
C GLU A 33 7.48 12.01 -21.75
N GLY A 34 6.31 11.91 -21.14
CA GLY A 34 5.13 11.24 -21.72
C GLY A 34 5.14 9.72 -21.60
N LYS A 35 5.98 9.14 -20.75
CA LYS A 35 6.05 7.68 -20.57
C LYS A 35 5.02 7.18 -19.55
N LYS A 36 4.58 5.93 -19.72
CA LYS A 36 3.84 5.19 -18.71
C LYS A 36 4.84 4.46 -17.83
N VAL A 37 4.91 4.85 -16.56
CA VAL A 37 5.89 4.35 -15.59
C VAL A 37 5.21 3.45 -14.58
N LEU A 38 5.81 2.32 -14.26
CA LEU A 38 5.48 1.51 -13.09
C LEU A 38 6.54 1.74 -12.02
N LEU A 39 6.15 2.34 -10.90
CA LEU A 39 6.98 2.53 -9.72
C LEU A 39 6.63 1.47 -8.68
N ILE A 40 7.61 0.64 -8.31
CA ILE A 40 7.47 -0.32 -7.21
C ILE A 40 8.40 0.11 -6.08
N LEU A 41 7.87 0.33 -4.88
CA LEU A 41 8.64 0.71 -3.71
C LEU A 41 8.43 -0.32 -2.59
N ASP A 42 9.47 -1.05 -2.27
CA ASP A 42 9.50 -2.02 -1.18
C ASP A 42 10.46 -1.53 -0.10
N SER A 43 9.99 -0.98 0.99
CA SER A 43 8.59 -0.77 1.42
C SER A 43 8.42 0.64 2.01
N LEU A 44 7.19 1.15 2.02
CA LEU A 44 6.86 2.39 2.74
C LEU A 44 7.14 2.28 4.24
N THR A 45 6.94 1.10 4.84
CA THR A 45 7.26 0.84 6.25
C THR A 45 8.72 1.14 6.57
N ARG A 46 9.65 0.73 5.69
CA ARG A 46 11.08 1.01 5.88
C ARG A 46 11.41 2.50 5.77
N VAL A 47 10.71 3.22 4.90
CA VAL A 47 10.84 4.69 4.78
C VAL A 47 10.28 5.38 6.03
N ALA A 48 9.14 4.92 6.54
CA ALA A 48 8.54 5.41 7.77
C ALA A 48 9.44 5.20 8.99
N HIS A 49 10.04 4.01 9.11
CA HIS A 49 11.00 3.72 10.18
C HIS A 49 12.23 4.61 10.08
N ALA A 50 12.78 4.83 8.89
CA ALA A 50 13.90 5.71 8.67
C ALA A 50 13.58 7.17 9.09
N GLN A 51 12.39 7.66 8.72
CA GLN A 51 11.95 9.00 9.13
C GLN A 51 11.71 9.09 10.64
N ARG A 52 11.17 8.01 11.25
CA ARG A 52 11.01 7.93 12.71
C ARG A 52 12.35 8.06 13.42
N GLU A 53 13.36 7.31 12.97
CA GLU A 53 14.72 7.39 13.53
C GLU A 53 15.27 8.83 13.47
N LEU A 54 15.12 9.52 12.33
CA LEU A 54 15.57 10.91 12.18
C LEU A 54 14.75 11.89 13.02
N GLY A 55 13.42 11.78 13.00
CA GLY A 55 12.55 12.68 13.77
C GLY A 55 12.85 12.61 15.28
N LEU A 56 12.98 11.40 15.82
CA LEU A 56 13.34 11.20 17.22
C LEU A 56 14.76 11.73 17.54
N ALA A 57 15.72 11.55 16.64
CA ALA A 57 17.09 12.04 16.82
C ALA A 57 17.18 13.58 16.85
N VAL A 58 16.28 14.29 16.15
CA VAL A 58 16.19 15.75 16.20
C VAL A 58 15.24 16.28 17.27
N GLY A 59 14.67 15.40 18.11
CA GLY A 59 13.86 15.77 19.27
C GLY A 59 12.37 15.93 18.98
N GLU A 60 11.85 15.44 17.84
CA GLU A 60 10.40 15.41 17.61
C GLU A 60 9.73 14.53 18.67
N GLN A 61 8.59 15.01 19.19
CA GLN A 61 7.80 14.22 20.14
C GLN A 61 7.03 13.12 19.41
N PRO A 62 7.14 11.86 19.86
CA PRO A 62 6.38 10.78 19.29
C PRO A 62 4.87 10.95 19.56
N THR A 63 4.05 10.63 18.56
CA THR A 63 2.60 10.64 18.66
C THR A 63 2.06 9.20 18.67
N SER A 64 1.15 8.85 17.78
CA SER A 64 0.55 7.51 17.71
C SER A 64 1.60 6.42 17.45
N ARG A 65 1.61 5.39 18.27
CA ARG A 65 2.54 4.23 18.19
C ARG A 65 4.02 4.60 18.07
N GLY A 66 4.41 5.74 18.62
CA GLY A 66 5.79 6.20 18.63
C GLY A 66 6.28 6.79 17.29
N TYR A 67 5.41 7.12 16.37
CA TYR A 67 5.76 7.83 15.15
C TYR A 67 5.67 9.34 15.35
N PRO A 68 6.71 10.11 15.00
CA PRO A 68 6.66 11.56 15.04
C PRO A 68 5.84 12.14 13.88
N PRO A 69 5.36 13.39 13.98
CA PRO A 69 4.54 14.05 12.94
C PRO A 69 5.18 14.08 11.56
N SER A 70 6.51 14.14 11.49
CA SER A 70 7.25 14.13 10.22
C SER A 70 7.05 12.84 9.41
N VAL A 71 6.79 11.71 10.06
CA VAL A 71 6.46 10.44 9.36
C VAL A 71 5.09 10.54 8.71
N ILE A 72 4.11 11.06 9.46
CA ILE A 72 2.73 11.19 8.98
C ILE A 72 2.63 12.12 7.77
N SER A 73 3.47 13.16 7.70
CA SER A 73 3.51 14.06 6.54
C SER A 73 4.33 13.53 5.37
N LEU A 74 5.34 12.70 5.61
CA LEU A 74 6.21 12.15 4.55
C LEU A 74 5.48 11.17 3.65
N ILE A 75 4.63 10.30 4.20
CA ILE A 75 3.94 9.25 3.43
C ILE A 75 3.01 9.85 2.37
N PRO A 76 2.09 10.78 2.70
CA PRO A 76 1.29 11.49 1.70
C PRO A 76 2.15 12.17 0.64
N ALA A 77 3.19 12.90 1.08
CA ALA A 77 4.06 13.63 0.18
C ALA A 77 4.79 12.75 -0.86
N LEU A 78 5.04 11.47 -0.54
CA LEU A 78 5.59 10.51 -1.50
C LEU A 78 4.51 9.96 -2.45
N ILE A 79 3.35 9.61 -1.92
CA ILE A 79 2.26 8.97 -2.68
C ILE A 79 1.67 9.95 -3.70
N GLU A 80 1.40 11.18 -3.31
CA GLU A 80 0.78 12.21 -4.16
C GLU A 80 1.64 12.66 -5.35
N ARG A 81 2.92 12.32 -5.37
CA ARG A 81 3.82 12.57 -6.51
C ARG A 81 3.59 11.63 -7.68
N THR A 82 2.80 10.58 -7.49
CA THR A 82 2.47 9.60 -8.53
C THR A 82 1.18 9.98 -9.28
N GLY A 83 0.79 9.18 -10.26
CA GLY A 83 -0.38 9.48 -11.08
C GLY A 83 -0.04 10.18 -12.39
N VAL A 84 -1.02 10.92 -12.93
CA VAL A 84 -0.91 11.60 -14.24
C VAL A 84 -0.21 12.95 -14.08
N GLY A 85 0.66 13.30 -15.01
CA GLY A 85 1.32 14.61 -15.04
C GLY A 85 0.39 15.73 -15.46
N VAL A 86 0.53 16.91 -14.83
CA VAL A 86 -0.33 18.08 -15.13
C VAL A 86 -0.12 18.59 -16.56
N LYS A 87 1.08 18.48 -17.10
CA LYS A 87 1.47 19.01 -18.42
C LYS A 87 1.91 17.94 -19.42
N SER A 88 1.85 16.67 -19.05
CA SER A 88 2.32 15.57 -19.90
C SER A 88 1.21 14.52 -20.08
N THR A 89 1.32 13.74 -21.14
CA THR A 89 0.46 12.56 -21.38
C THR A 89 0.95 11.30 -20.64
N GLY A 90 2.04 11.42 -19.90
CA GLY A 90 2.63 10.32 -19.14
C GLY A 90 1.92 10.09 -17.80
N SER A 91 2.16 8.92 -17.25
CA SER A 91 1.57 8.53 -15.95
C SER A 91 2.53 7.68 -15.13
N ILE A 92 2.40 7.72 -13.80
CA ILE A 92 3.06 6.81 -12.87
C ILE A 92 1.97 5.97 -12.20
N THR A 93 1.99 4.66 -12.46
CA THR A 93 1.28 3.68 -11.64
C THR A 93 2.21 3.23 -10.53
N SER A 94 1.81 3.38 -9.28
CA SER A 94 2.65 3.03 -8.15
C SER A 94 2.11 1.84 -7.37
N ILE A 95 3.02 0.97 -6.95
CA ILE A 95 2.75 -0.15 -6.04
C ILE A 95 3.68 0.02 -4.84
N TYR A 96 3.09 0.18 -3.69
CA TYR A 96 3.80 0.29 -2.42
C TYR A 96 3.53 -0.94 -1.57
N THR A 97 4.58 -1.55 -1.01
CA THR A 97 4.39 -2.57 0.01
C THR A 97 4.41 -1.93 1.39
N ILE A 98 3.53 -2.42 2.26
CA ILE A 98 3.45 -2.01 3.67
C ILE A 98 3.39 -3.27 4.52
N LEU A 99 4.26 -3.36 5.52
CA LEU A 99 4.25 -4.42 6.52
C LEU A 99 3.59 -3.86 7.78
N ALA A 100 2.38 -4.32 8.07
CA ALA A 100 1.70 -3.99 9.31
C ALA A 100 2.25 -4.82 10.47
N ASP A 101 2.36 -4.20 11.64
CA ASP A 101 2.75 -4.90 12.86
C ASP A 101 1.56 -5.72 13.41
N GLY A 102 1.64 -7.05 13.28
CA GLY A 102 0.62 -7.99 13.73
C GLY A 102 -0.57 -8.13 12.77
N ASP A 103 -1.66 -8.73 13.27
CA ASP A 103 -2.88 -8.97 12.49
C ASP A 103 -3.83 -7.75 12.51
N ASP A 104 -3.56 -6.78 13.37
CA ASP A 104 -4.34 -5.54 13.49
C ASP A 104 -3.84 -4.48 12.52
N THR A 105 -4.30 -4.59 11.28
CA THR A 105 -4.01 -3.60 10.23
C THR A 105 -4.81 -2.31 10.38
N VAL A 106 -5.77 -2.26 11.30
CA VAL A 106 -6.69 -1.12 11.47
C VAL A 106 -6.05 -0.02 12.31
N SER A 107 -5.23 -0.38 13.29
CA SER A 107 -4.65 0.59 14.22
C SER A 107 -3.22 1.03 13.88
N ASP A 108 -2.63 0.55 12.77
CA ASP A 108 -1.30 0.98 12.32
C ASP A 108 -1.36 2.34 11.62
N PRO A 109 -0.71 3.40 12.18
CA PRO A 109 -0.80 4.75 11.61
C PRO A 109 -0.26 4.87 10.18
N ILE A 110 0.70 4.03 9.79
CA ILE A 110 1.27 4.03 8.44
C ILE A 110 0.29 3.41 7.45
N VAL A 111 -0.33 2.28 7.84
CA VAL A 111 -1.34 1.60 7.04
C VAL A 111 -2.55 2.52 6.84
N ASP A 112 -3.05 3.12 7.93
CA ASP A 112 -4.22 4.00 7.90
C ASP A 112 -3.97 5.25 7.04
N ASN A 113 -2.83 5.91 7.24
CA ASN A 113 -2.45 7.07 6.45
C ASN A 113 -2.32 6.74 4.95
N ALA A 114 -1.67 5.62 4.61
CA ALA A 114 -1.55 5.21 3.22
C ALA A 114 -2.92 4.85 2.60
N ARG A 115 -3.77 4.11 3.32
CA ARG A 115 -5.13 3.77 2.87
C ARG A 115 -5.99 5.00 2.60
N ALA A 116 -5.82 6.06 3.37
CA ALA A 116 -6.58 7.30 3.19
C ALA A 116 -6.33 7.95 1.82
N ILE A 117 -5.14 7.77 1.24
CA ILE A 117 -4.65 8.50 0.07
C ILE A 117 -4.64 7.62 -1.19
N LEU A 118 -4.29 6.34 -1.05
CA LEU A 118 -4.18 5.40 -2.17
C LEU A 118 -5.53 5.12 -2.83
N ASP A 119 -5.53 4.90 -4.15
CA ASP A 119 -6.71 4.53 -4.95
C ASP A 119 -7.23 3.12 -4.63
N GLY A 120 -6.47 2.33 -3.91
CA GLY A 120 -6.86 1.01 -3.46
C GLY A 120 -5.75 0.29 -2.70
N HIS A 121 -6.10 -0.84 -2.11
CA HIS A 121 -5.14 -1.69 -1.42
C HIS A 121 -5.52 -3.17 -1.56
N ILE A 122 -4.49 -4.01 -1.55
CA ILE A 122 -4.62 -5.47 -1.56
C ILE A 122 -4.09 -5.96 -0.22
N ILE A 123 -4.94 -6.65 0.55
CA ILE A 123 -4.58 -7.23 1.84
C ILE A 123 -4.17 -8.68 1.64
N LEU A 124 -2.99 -9.04 2.15
CA LEU A 124 -2.53 -10.42 2.23
C LEU A 124 -2.86 -10.98 3.61
N SER A 125 -3.57 -12.10 3.63
CA SER A 125 -4.03 -12.76 4.85
C SER A 125 -3.10 -13.88 5.27
N ARG A 126 -2.53 -13.79 6.49
CA ARG A 126 -1.76 -14.87 7.08
C ARG A 126 -2.61 -16.13 7.30
N LYS A 127 -3.90 -15.96 7.67
CA LYS A 127 -4.84 -17.07 7.85
C LYS A 127 -5.03 -17.87 6.56
N LEU A 128 -5.22 -17.19 5.42
CA LEU A 128 -5.34 -17.88 4.12
C LEU A 128 -4.05 -18.61 3.75
N ALA A 129 -2.90 -17.99 3.98
CA ALA A 129 -1.60 -18.60 3.71
C ALA A 129 -1.38 -19.88 4.56
N GLN A 130 -1.77 -19.87 5.84
CA GLN A 130 -1.72 -21.02 6.73
C GLN A 130 -2.64 -22.17 6.28
N GLN A 131 -3.74 -21.84 5.62
CA GLN A 131 -4.66 -22.79 5.00
C GLN A 131 -4.17 -23.32 3.65
N GLY A 132 -3.01 -22.86 3.17
CA GLY A 132 -2.46 -23.24 1.86
C GLY A 132 -3.14 -22.58 0.68
N ILE A 133 -3.95 -21.53 0.90
CA ILE A 133 -4.65 -20.80 -0.16
C ILE A 133 -3.73 -19.70 -0.70
N TYR A 134 -3.35 -19.81 -1.97
CA TYR A 134 -2.49 -18.85 -2.67
C TYR A 134 -3.08 -18.44 -4.03
N PRO A 135 -2.95 -17.15 -4.41
CA PRO A 135 -2.41 -16.05 -3.61
C PRO A 135 -3.28 -15.78 -2.37
N ALA A 136 -2.64 -15.51 -1.24
CA ALA A 136 -3.31 -15.33 0.06
C ALA A 136 -3.99 -13.95 0.17
N ILE A 137 -4.79 -13.58 -0.83
CA ILE A 137 -5.46 -12.28 -0.93
C ILE A 137 -6.79 -12.32 -0.20
N ASP A 138 -6.96 -11.44 0.77
CA ASP A 138 -8.24 -11.20 1.41
C ASP A 138 -9.09 -10.28 0.52
N VAL A 139 -9.94 -10.89 -0.28
CA VAL A 139 -10.81 -10.18 -1.24
C VAL A 139 -11.85 -9.32 -0.53
N GLY A 140 -12.34 -9.75 0.62
CA GLY A 140 -13.35 -9.03 1.41
C GLY A 140 -12.85 -7.69 1.92
N ASN A 141 -11.60 -7.67 2.40
CA ASN A 141 -10.96 -6.50 2.97
C ASN A 141 -10.09 -5.70 1.99
N SER A 142 -9.92 -6.18 0.75
CA SER A 142 -9.22 -5.46 -0.32
C SER A 142 -10.17 -4.52 -1.06
N ILE A 143 -9.69 -3.31 -1.38
CA ILE A 143 -10.53 -2.25 -1.97
C ILE A 143 -9.83 -1.67 -3.20
N SER A 144 -10.62 -1.37 -4.24
CA SER A 144 -10.26 -0.49 -5.35
C SER A 144 -11.32 0.62 -5.44
N ARG A 145 -10.90 1.87 -5.30
CA ARG A 145 -11.80 3.05 -5.38
C ARG A 145 -12.21 3.35 -6.82
N ILE A 146 -11.34 3.03 -7.78
CA ILE A 146 -11.53 3.34 -9.20
C ILE A 146 -12.09 2.15 -10.00
N MET A 147 -12.37 1.02 -9.35
CA MET A 147 -12.80 -0.20 -10.03
C MET A 147 -14.03 0.02 -10.92
N ILE A 148 -15.03 0.74 -10.42
CA ILE A 148 -16.31 0.95 -11.12
C ILE A 148 -16.10 1.73 -12.42
N ASP A 149 -15.13 2.64 -12.46
CA ASP A 149 -14.82 3.45 -13.64
C ASP A 149 -14.02 2.69 -14.71
N LEU A 150 -13.45 1.54 -14.34
CA LEU A 150 -12.55 0.76 -15.19
C LEU A 150 -13.18 -0.50 -15.79
N ILE A 151 -14.25 -1.02 -15.19
CA ILE A 151 -14.84 -2.32 -15.54
C ILE A 151 -16.20 -2.16 -16.22
N THR A 152 -16.61 -3.20 -16.94
CA THR A 152 -17.96 -3.24 -17.53
C THR A 152 -19.04 -3.44 -16.46
N PRO A 153 -20.30 -3.05 -16.72
CA PRO A 153 -21.41 -3.29 -15.80
C PRO A 153 -21.57 -4.78 -15.42
N GLU A 154 -21.35 -5.69 -16.37
CA GLU A 154 -21.39 -7.14 -16.14
C GLU A 154 -20.28 -7.58 -15.16
N GLN A 155 -19.07 -7.08 -15.35
CA GLN A 155 -17.96 -7.36 -14.43
C GLN A 155 -18.24 -6.80 -13.02
N ALA A 156 -18.85 -5.63 -12.92
CA ALA A 156 -19.24 -5.03 -11.63
C ALA A 156 -20.27 -5.91 -10.91
N GLU A 157 -21.30 -6.37 -11.60
CA GLU A 157 -22.32 -7.27 -11.06
C GLU A 157 -21.72 -8.60 -10.59
N ASN A 158 -20.84 -9.20 -11.40
CA ASN A 158 -20.17 -10.46 -11.06
C ASN A 158 -19.25 -10.30 -9.86
N ALA A 159 -18.49 -9.20 -9.77
CA ALA A 159 -17.65 -8.89 -8.62
C ALA A 159 -18.46 -8.71 -7.34
N GLN A 160 -19.63 -8.06 -7.44
CA GLN A 160 -20.52 -7.87 -6.30
C GLN A 160 -21.13 -9.19 -5.83
N LYS A 161 -21.58 -10.07 -6.76
CA LYS A 161 -22.05 -11.41 -6.45
C LYS A 161 -20.98 -12.24 -5.76
N LEU A 162 -19.74 -12.23 -6.27
CA LEU A 162 -18.61 -12.95 -5.68
C LEU A 162 -18.33 -12.48 -4.26
N ARG A 163 -18.27 -11.17 -4.02
CA ARG A 163 -18.06 -10.62 -2.67
C ARG A 163 -19.15 -11.04 -1.70
N LYS A 164 -20.41 -11.01 -2.14
CA LYS A 164 -21.55 -11.47 -1.33
C LYS A 164 -21.42 -12.94 -0.96
N LEU A 165 -21.05 -13.82 -1.90
CA LEU A 165 -20.85 -15.25 -1.62
C LEU A 165 -19.71 -15.48 -0.64
N ILE A 166 -18.60 -14.76 -0.78
CA ILE A 166 -17.46 -14.84 0.16
C ILE A 166 -17.89 -14.40 1.56
N SER A 167 -18.64 -13.29 1.69
CA SER A 167 -19.14 -12.80 2.98
C SER A 167 -20.04 -13.84 3.66
N VAL A 168 -21.03 -14.37 2.93
CA VAL A 168 -21.94 -15.43 3.43
C VAL A 168 -21.15 -16.67 3.87
N TYR A 169 -20.17 -17.09 3.09
CA TYR A 169 -19.31 -18.22 3.46
C TYR A 169 -18.53 -17.95 4.74
N GLN A 170 -17.91 -16.77 4.86
CA GLN A 170 -17.14 -16.40 6.05
C GLN A 170 -18.00 -16.30 7.31
N GLU A 171 -19.20 -15.73 7.19
CA GLU A 171 -20.15 -15.61 8.31
C GLU A 171 -20.66 -16.97 8.82
N ASN A 172 -20.74 -17.96 7.93
CA ASN A 172 -21.23 -19.31 8.26
C ASN A 172 -20.11 -20.35 8.44
N GLN A 173 -18.84 -19.95 8.36
CA GLN A 173 -17.73 -20.89 8.43
C GLN A 173 -17.73 -21.69 9.73
N ASP A 174 -18.03 -21.08 10.86
CA ASP A 174 -18.07 -21.76 12.17
C ASP A 174 -19.24 -22.76 12.26
N LEU A 175 -20.39 -22.44 11.67
CA LEU A 175 -21.53 -23.35 11.59
C LEU A 175 -21.23 -24.57 10.73
N LEU A 176 -20.53 -24.38 9.61
CA LEU A 176 -20.06 -25.47 8.74
C LEU A 176 -19.08 -26.40 9.48
N LEU A 177 -18.16 -25.84 10.28
CA LEU A 177 -17.20 -26.63 11.08
C LEU A 177 -17.86 -27.39 12.22
N MET A 178 -18.98 -26.89 12.75
CA MET A 178 -19.76 -27.59 13.80
C MET A 178 -20.73 -28.63 13.24
N GLY A 179 -20.79 -28.82 11.92
CA GLY A 179 -21.75 -29.76 11.30
C GLY A 179 -23.20 -29.30 11.37
N GLY A 180 -23.45 -28.04 11.52
CA GLY A 180 -24.78 -27.42 11.63
C GLY A 180 -25.48 -27.16 10.29
N TYR A 181 -25.09 -27.84 9.21
CA TYR A 181 -25.69 -27.76 7.89
C TYR A 181 -26.20 -29.11 7.45
#